data_df6b40c3750bada315b6f5b4c1190a0a
#
_entry.id   df6b40c3750bada315b6f5b4c1190a0a
#
_cell.length_a   1.000
_cell.length_b   1.000
_cell.length_c   1.000
_cell.angle_alpha   90.00
_cell.angle_beta   90.00
_cell.angle_gamma   90.00
#
_symmetry.space_group_name_H-M   'P 1'
#
loop_
_entity.id
_entity.type
_entity.pdbx_description
1 polymer ?
#
loop_
_entity_poly.entity_id
_entity_poly.type
_entity_poly.pdbx_seq_one_letter_code
_entity_poly.pdbx_strand_id
1 'polypeptide(L)'
;MKRSTRSQRPQTRTLVCGLAERLMRQPAAPYFEDATRTEALRFCVEHGLPAAMDTFGNVFVRLNRAPRQRPLVLAAHLDHPGFAVERRLGPRRFVLQFNGRVADAYFRKGARVRLQPGHVPACLVRRLRGEERRFEFEAQSAPEVAPVFAVWDLEEFVLRKDRIHGRACDDLIGCAAVLATLRGLQQRRANVNVIGLLSRAEEVGFQGALTIAAEGSLPKEALVISLETSKELPGVRMGGGVILRVGDKASIFDSASSRFLEEVATELVARSKGFAFQRALMGGGTCEATAYQEFGYTSAALCVALGNYHNSGPRARIAAEFVSVQDVSGMVDLLVAVAQAMPRFGALTGKLPRRLQGLLKEARQRLALTLRA
;
A
#
# COMPACT_ATOMS: atom_id res chain seq x y z
N MET A 1 8.19 27.05 21.44
CA MET A 1 8.44 25.83 22.24
C MET A 1 8.89 24.71 21.28
N LYS A 2 10.20 24.43 21.20
CA LYS A 2 10.76 23.31 20.40
C LYS A 2 10.61 22.02 21.21
N ARG A 3 9.51 21.26 21.03
CA ARG A 3 9.42 19.89 21.54
C ARG A 3 10.23 18.95 20.63
N SER A 4 11.14 18.25 21.26
CA SER A 4 12.12 17.31 20.72
C SER A 4 11.52 16.30 19.72
N THR A 5 11.96 16.33 18.47
CA THR A 5 11.65 15.36 17.41
C THR A 5 12.32 13.98 17.62
N ARG A 6 13.21 13.87 18.62
CA ARG A 6 13.98 12.63 18.89
C ARG A 6 13.17 11.51 19.53
N SER A 7 12.01 11.80 20.19
CA SER A 7 11.18 10.81 20.91
C SER A 7 10.07 10.16 20.06
N GLN A 8 9.79 10.64 18.85
CA GLN A 8 8.60 10.19 18.08
C GLN A 8 8.84 8.98 17.18
N ARG A 9 10.04 8.78 16.65
CA ARG A 9 10.36 7.65 15.76
C ARG A 9 10.25 6.26 16.38
N PRO A 10 10.73 6.02 17.60
CA PRO A 10 10.53 4.73 18.26
C PRO A 10 9.05 4.39 18.42
N GLN A 11 8.21 5.38 18.72
CA GLN A 11 6.76 5.19 18.85
C GLN A 11 6.09 4.88 17.51
N THR A 12 6.46 5.57 16.42
CA THR A 12 5.97 5.29 15.07
C THR A 12 6.35 3.86 14.65
N ARG A 13 7.61 3.48 14.85
CA ARG A 13 8.11 2.13 14.55
C ARG A 13 7.32 1.06 15.32
N THR A 14 7.17 1.20 16.62
CA THR A 14 6.43 0.25 17.45
C THR A 14 4.98 0.14 17.00
N LEU A 15 4.32 1.25 16.73
CA LEU A 15 2.92 1.28 16.31
C LEU A 15 2.74 0.60 14.95
N VAL A 16 3.53 0.96 13.93
CA VAL A 16 3.36 0.39 12.58
C VAL A 16 3.75 -1.08 12.52
N CYS A 17 4.80 -1.51 13.23
CA CYS A 17 5.16 -2.92 13.31
C CYS A 17 4.08 -3.75 14.01
N GLY A 18 3.50 -3.25 15.12
CA GLY A 18 2.40 -3.93 15.82
C GLY A 18 1.14 -4.02 14.96
N LEU A 19 0.81 -2.98 14.19
CA LEU A 19 -0.30 -3.02 13.23
C LEU A 19 -0.03 -3.99 12.08
N ALA A 20 1.17 -3.97 11.51
CA ALA A 20 1.57 -4.92 10.48
C ALA A 20 1.44 -6.36 10.97
N GLU A 21 1.90 -6.67 12.20
CA GLU A 21 1.74 -7.99 12.81
C GLU A 21 0.28 -8.39 12.93
N ARG A 22 -0.59 -7.52 13.45
CA ARG A 22 -2.03 -7.78 13.63
C ARG A 22 -2.71 -8.11 12.30
N LEU A 23 -2.46 -7.30 11.26
CA LEU A 23 -3.09 -7.47 9.96
C LEU A 23 -2.52 -8.68 9.20
N MET A 24 -1.19 -8.85 9.16
CA MET A 24 -0.54 -9.92 8.39
C MET A 24 -0.79 -11.31 8.99
N ARG A 25 -1.14 -11.43 10.27
CA ARG A 25 -1.59 -12.69 10.89
C ARG A 25 -2.95 -13.15 10.37
N GLN A 26 -3.74 -12.25 9.76
CA GLN A 26 -5.01 -12.60 9.18
C GLN A 26 -4.80 -13.17 7.76
N PRO A 27 -5.51 -14.26 7.40
CA PRO A 27 -5.49 -14.74 6.02
C PRO A 27 -6.32 -13.82 5.13
N ALA A 28 -5.76 -13.44 3.99
CA ALA A 28 -6.45 -12.64 2.97
C ALA A 28 -6.12 -13.16 1.57
N ALA A 29 -7.11 -13.11 0.69
CA ALA A 29 -7.00 -13.31 -0.75
C ALA A 29 -8.01 -12.38 -1.43
N PRO A 30 -7.88 -12.08 -2.74
CA PRO A 30 -8.89 -11.30 -3.45
C PRO A 30 -10.30 -11.89 -3.23
N TYR A 31 -11.23 -11.04 -2.81
CA TYR A 31 -12.63 -11.33 -2.40
C TYR A 31 -12.78 -11.97 -1.00
N PHE A 32 -11.71 -12.37 -0.33
CA PHE A 32 -11.71 -13.03 0.98
C PHE A 32 -10.89 -12.23 2.01
N GLU A 33 -11.22 -10.94 2.16
CA GLU A 33 -10.51 -10.00 3.04
C GLU A 33 -11.19 -9.83 4.41
N ASP A 34 -12.21 -10.63 4.73
CA ASP A 34 -13.05 -10.44 5.93
C ASP A 34 -12.26 -10.44 7.24
N ALA A 35 -11.29 -11.34 7.38
CA ALA A 35 -10.49 -11.44 8.58
C ALA A 35 -9.61 -10.19 8.77
N THR A 36 -8.92 -9.74 7.72
CA THR A 36 -8.07 -8.57 7.72
C THR A 36 -8.88 -7.30 7.95
N ARG A 37 -10.03 -7.18 7.26
CA ARG A 37 -10.97 -6.08 7.42
C ARG A 37 -11.49 -5.98 8.86
N THR A 38 -11.89 -7.12 9.44
CA THR A 38 -12.38 -7.18 10.82
C THR A 38 -11.32 -6.72 11.80
N GLU A 39 -10.05 -7.11 11.58
CA GLU A 39 -8.94 -6.69 12.44
C GLU A 39 -8.67 -5.18 12.31
N ALA A 40 -8.72 -4.62 11.09
CA ALA A 40 -8.60 -3.18 10.87
C ALA A 40 -9.71 -2.39 11.58
N LEU A 41 -10.97 -2.85 11.48
CA LEU A 41 -12.11 -2.23 12.16
C LEU A 41 -11.99 -2.37 13.69
N ARG A 42 -11.52 -3.51 14.21
CA ARG A 42 -11.25 -3.70 15.64
C ARG A 42 -10.25 -2.68 16.15
N PHE A 43 -9.13 -2.48 15.44
CA PHE A 43 -8.17 -1.43 15.77
C PHE A 43 -8.82 -0.04 15.79
N CYS A 44 -9.68 0.27 14.83
CA CYS A 44 -10.38 1.55 14.79
C CYS A 44 -11.28 1.75 16.02
N VAL A 45 -12.03 0.72 16.42
CA VAL A 45 -12.89 0.74 17.63
C VAL A 45 -12.04 0.93 18.88
N GLU A 46 -10.98 0.15 19.07
CA GLU A 46 -10.07 0.22 20.22
C GLU A 46 -9.47 1.63 20.42
N HIS A 47 -9.32 2.36 19.32
CA HIS A 47 -8.69 3.68 19.36
C HIS A 47 -9.64 4.85 19.09
N GLY A 48 -10.95 4.59 18.99
CA GLY A 48 -11.95 5.63 18.74
C GLY A 48 -11.72 6.37 17.42
N LEU A 49 -11.31 5.64 16.38
CA LEU A 49 -11.22 6.14 15.02
C LEU A 49 -12.55 5.85 14.30
N PRO A 50 -13.29 6.87 13.84
CA PRO A 50 -14.55 6.64 13.12
C PRO A 50 -14.31 5.87 11.82
N ALA A 51 -14.85 4.66 11.74
CA ALA A 51 -14.72 3.79 10.57
C ALA A 51 -16.09 3.29 10.11
N ALA A 52 -16.25 3.16 8.79
CA ALA A 52 -17.44 2.61 8.15
C ALA A 52 -17.04 1.82 6.90
N MET A 53 -17.91 0.93 6.46
CA MET A 53 -17.77 0.22 5.18
C MET A 53 -18.75 0.80 4.16
N ASP A 54 -18.37 0.73 2.89
CA ASP A 54 -19.32 0.87 1.79
C ASP A 54 -20.07 -0.45 1.53
N THR A 55 -20.96 -0.44 0.54
CA THR A 55 -21.75 -1.62 0.13
C THR A 55 -20.91 -2.75 -0.48
N PHE A 56 -19.66 -2.46 -0.88
CA PHE A 56 -18.73 -3.44 -1.43
C PHE A 56 -17.72 -3.96 -0.40
N GLY A 57 -17.79 -3.41 0.83
CA GLY A 57 -16.92 -3.81 1.95
C GLY A 57 -15.55 -3.13 1.98
N ASN A 58 -15.32 -2.07 1.22
CA ASN A 58 -14.17 -1.19 1.40
C ASN A 58 -14.32 -0.41 2.70
N VAL A 59 -13.22 -0.16 3.41
CA VAL A 59 -13.24 0.49 4.73
C VAL A 59 -12.78 1.94 4.62
N PHE A 60 -13.58 2.84 5.16
CA PHE A 60 -13.29 4.28 5.27
C PHE A 60 -13.07 4.64 6.74
N VAL A 61 -11.90 5.17 7.07
CA VAL A 61 -11.56 5.66 8.41
C VAL A 61 -11.40 7.17 8.33
N ARG A 62 -12.27 7.93 9.01
CA ARG A 62 -12.34 9.39 8.85
C ARG A 62 -11.76 10.11 10.04
N LEU A 63 -10.77 10.99 9.81
CA LEU A 63 -10.25 11.93 10.80
C LEU A 63 -10.43 13.36 10.26
N ASN A 64 -11.56 13.98 10.60
CA ASN A 64 -11.93 15.31 10.10
C ASN A 64 -12.04 16.31 11.26
N ARG A 65 -10.96 17.08 11.47
CA ARG A 65 -10.91 18.23 12.40
C ARG A 65 -10.77 19.56 11.69
N ALA A 66 -10.65 19.52 10.34
CA ALA A 66 -10.54 20.69 9.49
C ALA A 66 -11.43 20.55 8.26
N PRO A 67 -12.77 20.58 8.39
CA PRO A 67 -13.72 20.25 7.32
C PRO A 67 -13.62 21.16 6.09
N ARG A 68 -13.04 22.35 6.23
CA ARG A 68 -12.83 23.29 5.11
C ARG A 68 -11.51 23.05 4.37
N GLN A 69 -10.64 22.17 4.86
CA GLN A 69 -9.41 21.81 4.16
C GLN A 69 -9.72 20.78 3.08
N ARG A 70 -8.98 20.87 1.97
CA ARG A 70 -8.98 19.83 0.94
C ARG A 70 -8.76 18.46 1.57
N PRO A 71 -9.61 17.48 1.31
CA PRO A 71 -9.44 16.14 1.86
C PRO A 71 -8.18 15.47 1.32
N LEU A 72 -7.46 14.77 2.19
CA LEU A 72 -6.39 13.85 1.86
C LEU A 72 -6.92 12.43 2.03
N VAL A 73 -6.86 11.61 0.98
CA VAL A 73 -7.17 10.19 1.02
C VAL A 73 -5.88 9.40 0.98
N LEU A 74 -5.72 8.47 1.93
CA LEU A 74 -4.60 7.52 1.98
C LEU A 74 -5.19 6.14 1.72
N ALA A 75 -4.91 5.57 0.55
CA ALA A 75 -5.47 4.29 0.09
C ALA A 75 -4.43 3.18 0.13
N ALA A 76 -4.84 1.98 0.55
CA ALA A 76 -4.06 0.74 0.55
C ALA A 76 -5.01 -0.44 0.42
N HIS A 77 -4.55 -1.59 -0.09
CA HIS A 77 -5.45 -2.72 -0.30
C HIS A 77 -5.32 -3.83 0.76
N LEU A 78 -6.44 -4.53 1.01
CA LEU A 78 -6.57 -5.55 2.06
C LEU A 78 -6.23 -6.96 1.58
N ASP A 79 -6.27 -7.19 0.28
CA ASP A 79 -6.04 -8.50 -0.33
C ASP A 79 -4.55 -8.74 -0.61
N HIS A 80 -4.24 -9.98 -0.93
CA HIS A 80 -2.93 -10.45 -1.36
C HIS A 80 -3.14 -11.65 -2.32
N PRO A 81 -2.26 -11.91 -3.30
CA PRO A 81 -2.42 -13.04 -4.18
C PRO A 81 -2.69 -14.35 -3.46
N GLY A 82 -3.79 -15.02 -3.81
CA GLY A 82 -4.24 -16.23 -3.14
C GLY A 82 -5.18 -17.05 -4.02
N PHE A 83 -5.91 -17.97 -3.41
CA PHE A 83 -6.71 -18.94 -4.13
C PHE A 83 -8.18 -18.92 -3.67
N ALA A 84 -9.13 -18.98 -4.60
CA ALA A 84 -10.51 -19.33 -4.34
C ALA A 84 -10.70 -20.84 -4.47
N VAL A 85 -11.46 -21.46 -3.58
CA VAL A 85 -11.87 -22.87 -3.73
C VAL A 85 -13.07 -22.92 -4.65
N GLU A 86 -12.92 -23.55 -5.82
CA GLU A 86 -14.00 -23.64 -6.80
C GLU A 86 -14.79 -24.95 -6.71
N ARG A 87 -14.09 -26.07 -6.56
CA ARG A 87 -14.72 -27.40 -6.58
C ARG A 87 -14.07 -28.33 -5.58
N ARG A 88 -14.90 -29.16 -4.95
CA ARG A 88 -14.46 -30.31 -4.14
C ARG A 88 -14.49 -31.55 -5.01
N LEU A 89 -13.37 -32.27 -5.12
CA LEU A 89 -13.25 -33.52 -5.88
C LEU A 89 -13.36 -34.76 -5.00
N GLY A 90 -13.26 -34.60 -3.68
CA GLY A 90 -13.32 -35.70 -2.71
C GLY A 90 -13.11 -35.16 -1.31
N PRO A 91 -13.02 -36.04 -0.28
CA PRO A 91 -12.89 -35.59 1.11
C PRO A 91 -11.69 -34.66 1.36
N ARG A 92 -10.57 -34.87 0.63
CA ARG A 92 -9.33 -34.11 0.79
C ARG A 92 -8.85 -33.43 -0.50
N ARG A 93 -9.58 -33.53 -1.61
CA ARG A 93 -9.15 -32.98 -2.89
C ARG A 93 -10.03 -31.83 -3.35
N PHE A 94 -9.39 -30.75 -3.78
CA PHE A 94 -10.02 -29.51 -4.16
C PHE A 94 -9.40 -28.93 -5.43
N VAL A 95 -10.20 -28.28 -6.25
CA VAL A 95 -9.73 -27.40 -7.32
C VAL A 95 -9.76 -25.98 -6.80
N LEU A 96 -8.59 -25.32 -6.85
CA LEU A 96 -8.41 -23.94 -6.46
C LEU A 96 -8.05 -23.09 -7.68
N GLN A 97 -8.71 -21.96 -7.83
CA GLN A 97 -8.35 -20.92 -8.80
C GLN A 97 -7.41 -19.92 -8.13
N PHE A 98 -6.28 -19.63 -8.74
CA PHE A 98 -5.36 -18.60 -8.25
C PHE A 98 -5.79 -17.22 -8.75
N ASN A 99 -5.94 -16.29 -7.82
CA ASN A 99 -6.26 -14.88 -8.01
C ASN A 99 -4.99 -14.04 -7.72
N GLY A 100 -4.55 -13.26 -8.70
CA GLY A 100 -3.35 -12.44 -8.60
C GLY A 100 -2.31 -12.76 -9.69
N ARG A 101 -1.12 -12.15 -9.58
CA ARG A 101 -0.08 -12.24 -10.62
C ARG A 101 1.21 -12.88 -10.09
N VAL A 102 1.34 -14.19 -10.30
CA VAL A 102 2.56 -14.98 -10.04
C VAL A 102 2.90 -15.78 -11.28
N ALA A 103 4.16 -15.85 -11.68
CA ALA A 103 4.57 -16.61 -12.88
C ALA A 103 4.33 -18.12 -12.72
N ASP A 104 3.97 -18.79 -13.79
CA ASP A 104 3.63 -20.22 -13.80
C ASP A 104 4.72 -21.12 -13.22
N ALA A 105 5.99 -20.73 -13.36
CA ALA A 105 7.13 -21.49 -12.82
C ALA A 105 7.11 -21.68 -11.29
N TYR A 106 6.33 -20.89 -10.57
CA TYR A 106 6.20 -21.00 -9.11
C TYR A 106 5.16 -22.05 -8.67
N PHE A 107 4.23 -22.44 -9.54
CA PHE A 107 3.20 -23.45 -9.25
C PHE A 107 3.76 -24.86 -9.46
N ARG A 108 4.66 -25.27 -8.59
CA ARG A 108 5.31 -26.58 -8.66
C ARG A 108 4.57 -27.60 -7.82
N LYS A 109 4.58 -28.87 -8.26
CA LYS A 109 4.09 -29.98 -7.44
C LYS A 109 4.70 -29.94 -6.04
N GLY A 110 3.86 -30.05 -5.00
CA GLY A 110 4.24 -29.95 -3.61
C GLY A 110 4.29 -28.51 -3.05
N ALA A 111 4.00 -27.47 -3.86
CA ALA A 111 3.80 -26.13 -3.31
C ALA A 111 2.65 -26.16 -2.29
N ARG A 112 2.85 -25.48 -1.15
CA ARG A 112 1.99 -25.62 0.02
C ARG A 112 1.09 -24.40 0.19
N VAL A 113 -0.17 -24.68 0.54
CA VAL A 113 -1.18 -23.68 0.93
C VAL A 113 -1.85 -24.09 2.23
N ARG A 114 -2.55 -23.13 2.84
CA ARG A 114 -3.48 -23.36 3.95
C ARG A 114 -4.89 -23.03 3.48
N LEU A 115 -5.76 -24.04 3.52
CA LEU A 115 -7.19 -23.89 3.23
C LEU A 115 -7.87 -23.14 4.39
N GLN A 116 -8.78 -22.24 4.06
CA GLN A 116 -9.51 -21.40 5.01
C GLN A 116 -11.03 -21.58 4.87
N PRO A 117 -11.77 -21.57 5.97
CA PRO A 117 -11.34 -21.57 7.36
C PRO A 117 -10.69 -22.89 7.80
N GLY A 118 -10.10 -22.92 8.99
CA GLY A 118 -9.55 -24.13 9.60
C GLY A 118 -8.04 -24.30 9.43
N HIS A 119 -7.38 -23.45 8.64
CA HIS A 119 -5.91 -23.48 8.44
C HIS A 119 -5.36 -24.86 7.99
N VAL A 120 -6.16 -25.64 7.27
CA VAL A 120 -5.80 -27.01 6.88
C VAL A 120 -4.70 -27.00 5.81
N PRO A 121 -3.51 -27.58 6.07
CA PRO A 121 -2.44 -27.64 5.09
C PRO A 121 -2.83 -28.49 3.88
N ALA A 122 -2.48 -28.01 2.69
CA ALA A 122 -2.68 -28.73 1.43
C ALA A 122 -1.49 -28.53 0.50
N CYS A 123 -1.25 -29.52 -0.36
CA CYS A 123 -0.16 -29.50 -1.32
C CYS A 123 -0.70 -29.51 -2.75
N LEU A 124 -0.05 -28.74 -3.62
CA LEU A 124 -0.34 -28.73 -5.05
C LEU A 124 0.02 -30.09 -5.67
N VAL A 125 -0.96 -30.73 -6.30
CA VAL A 125 -0.83 -32.01 -6.97
C VAL A 125 -0.47 -31.78 -8.44
N ARG A 126 -1.27 -30.99 -9.15
CA ARG A 126 -1.07 -30.67 -10.58
C ARG A 126 -1.83 -29.41 -11.01
N ARG A 127 -1.39 -28.80 -12.11
CA ARG A 127 -2.17 -27.82 -12.86
C ARG A 127 -3.22 -28.54 -13.72
N LEU A 128 -4.41 -27.98 -13.82
CA LEU A 128 -5.45 -28.51 -14.72
C LEU A 128 -5.20 -28.02 -16.16
N ARG A 129 -5.24 -28.97 -17.10
CA ARG A 129 -5.06 -28.65 -18.53
C ARG A 129 -6.32 -27.98 -19.07
N GLY A 130 -6.14 -26.96 -19.90
CA GLY A 130 -7.27 -26.22 -20.50
C GLY A 130 -8.02 -25.31 -19.57
N GLU A 131 -7.64 -25.24 -18.28
CA GLU A 131 -8.25 -24.37 -17.29
C GLU A 131 -7.21 -23.35 -16.80
N GLU A 132 -7.44 -22.06 -17.11
CA GLU A 132 -6.51 -21.00 -16.77
C GLU A 132 -6.41 -20.83 -15.24
N ARG A 133 -5.17 -20.86 -14.72
CA ARG A 133 -4.85 -20.62 -13.30
C ARG A 133 -5.59 -21.53 -12.30
N ARG A 134 -5.99 -22.75 -12.74
CA ARG A 134 -6.65 -23.74 -11.89
C ARG A 134 -5.73 -24.91 -11.56
N PHE A 135 -5.75 -25.29 -10.31
CA PHE A 135 -4.83 -26.27 -9.74
C PHE A 135 -5.56 -27.24 -8.81
N GLU A 136 -5.20 -28.52 -8.89
CA GLU A 136 -5.66 -29.53 -7.93
C GLU A 136 -4.74 -29.55 -6.72
N PHE A 137 -5.33 -29.46 -5.53
CA PHE A 137 -4.65 -29.55 -4.25
C PHE A 137 -5.20 -30.72 -3.44
N GLU A 138 -4.31 -31.36 -2.68
CA GLU A 138 -4.67 -32.40 -1.72
C GLU A 138 -4.35 -31.94 -0.30
N ALA A 139 -5.39 -31.88 0.56
CA ALA A 139 -5.30 -31.55 1.96
C ALA A 139 -4.70 -32.71 2.78
N GLN A 140 -3.94 -32.38 3.82
CA GLN A 140 -3.35 -33.40 4.73
C GLN A 140 -4.43 -34.17 5.50
N SER A 141 -5.53 -33.49 5.87
CA SER A 141 -6.72 -34.09 6.52
C SER A 141 -7.98 -33.57 5.81
N ALA A 142 -9.09 -34.26 5.97
CA ALA A 142 -10.39 -33.76 5.54
C ALA A 142 -10.74 -32.53 6.39
N PRO A 143 -11.04 -31.35 5.77
CA PRO A 143 -11.47 -30.19 6.50
C PRO A 143 -12.81 -30.45 7.20
N GLU A 144 -12.92 -30.07 8.47
CA GLU A 144 -14.18 -30.14 9.24
C GLU A 144 -15.21 -29.14 8.70
N VAL A 145 -14.74 -27.94 8.32
CA VAL A 145 -15.55 -26.91 7.68
C VAL A 145 -15.16 -26.79 6.21
N ALA A 146 -16.12 -26.66 5.32
CA ALA A 146 -15.86 -26.51 3.90
C ALA A 146 -14.96 -25.29 3.64
N PRO A 147 -13.78 -25.45 3.05
CA PRO A 147 -12.90 -24.33 2.75
C PRO A 147 -13.44 -23.52 1.60
N VAL A 148 -13.27 -22.21 1.66
CA VAL A 148 -13.73 -21.25 0.64
C VAL A 148 -12.58 -20.58 -0.11
N PHE A 149 -11.40 -20.47 0.54
CA PHE A 149 -10.19 -19.93 -0.10
C PHE A 149 -8.93 -20.57 0.49
N ALA A 150 -7.78 -20.22 -0.07
CA ALA A 150 -6.49 -20.64 0.48
C ALA A 150 -5.43 -19.55 0.27
N VAL A 151 -4.45 -19.56 1.15
CA VAL A 151 -3.27 -18.70 1.09
C VAL A 151 -2.00 -19.54 1.09
N TRP A 152 -0.88 -19.00 0.61
CA TRP A 152 0.40 -19.71 0.70
C TRP A 152 0.72 -20.09 2.14
N ASP A 153 1.21 -21.32 2.36
CA ASP A 153 1.66 -21.80 3.67
C ASP A 153 3.04 -21.22 3.98
N LEU A 154 3.04 -19.97 4.35
CA LEU A 154 4.21 -19.18 4.70
C LEU A 154 4.05 -18.62 6.11
N GLU A 155 5.17 -18.23 6.72
CA GLU A 155 5.21 -17.45 7.95
C GLU A 155 4.38 -16.17 7.77
N GLU A 156 3.45 -15.92 8.69
CA GLU A 156 2.48 -14.80 8.56
C GLU A 156 3.15 -13.46 8.83
N PHE A 157 3.92 -13.39 9.91
CA PHE A 157 4.69 -12.21 10.31
C PHE A 157 5.88 -12.62 11.16
N VAL A 158 7.04 -12.09 10.85
CA VAL A 158 8.21 -12.15 11.73
C VAL A 158 9.09 -10.91 11.55
N LEU A 159 9.51 -10.34 12.64
CA LEU A 159 10.48 -9.26 12.67
C LEU A 159 11.90 -9.85 12.81
N ARG A 160 12.73 -9.74 11.78
CA ARG A 160 14.13 -10.18 11.78
C ARG A 160 15.05 -9.00 11.55
N LYS A 161 15.82 -8.61 12.56
CA LYS A 161 16.66 -7.41 12.54
C LYS A 161 15.78 -6.17 12.22
N ASP A 162 16.03 -5.53 11.09
CA ASP A 162 15.31 -4.33 10.63
C ASP A 162 14.36 -4.62 9.45
N ARG A 163 13.89 -5.88 9.31
CA ARG A 163 12.96 -6.27 8.25
C ARG A 163 11.73 -6.98 8.82
N ILE A 164 10.59 -6.61 8.32
CA ILE A 164 9.35 -7.39 8.46
C ILE A 164 9.36 -8.41 7.34
N HIS A 165 9.19 -9.68 7.69
CA HIS A 165 8.97 -10.77 6.75
C HIS A 165 7.56 -11.33 6.98
N GLY A 166 6.90 -11.74 5.91
CA GLY A 166 5.61 -12.40 6.05
C GLY A 166 4.98 -12.79 4.72
N ARG A 167 3.86 -13.46 4.80
CA ARG A 167 3.11 -13.92 3.64
C ARG A 167 2.63 -12.76 2.76
N ALA A 168 2.14 -11.67 3.36
CA ALA A 168 1.40 -10.60 2.71
C ALA A 168 1.89 -9.22 3.17
N CYS A 169 3.12 -8.83 2.78
CA CYS A 169 3.56 -7.45 2.93
C CYS A 169 2.80 -6.54 1.96
N ASP A 170 2.56 -7.00 0.77
CA ASP A 170 1.76 -6.39 -0.28
C ASP A 170 0.25 -6.67 -0.05
N ASP A 171 -0.62 -5.69 0.32
CA ASP A 171 -0.23 -4.36 0.80
C ASP A 171 -0.70 -4.13 2.24
N LEU A 172 -0.67 -5.17 3.07
CA LEU A 172 -1.02 -5.05 4.49
C LEU A 172 -0.05 -4.11 5.25
N ILE A 173 1.13 -3.88 4.69
CA ILE A 173 2.07 -2.87 5.17
C ILE A 173 1.52 -1.45 4.89
N GLY A 174 0.97 -1.21 3.71
CA GLY A 174 0.28 0.04 3.40
C GLY A 174 -0.94 0.27 4.28
N CYS A 175 -1.77 -0.76 4.49
CA CYS A 175 -2.88 -0.72 5.44
C CYS A 175 -2.41 -0.33 6.87
N ALA A 176 -1.34 -0.96 7.35
CA ALA A 176 -0.76 -0.63 8.64
C ALA A 176 -0.24 0.82 8.69
N ALA A 177 0.37 1.30 7.60
CA ALA A 177 0.85 2.69 7.50
C ALA A 177 -0.31 3.71 7.50
N VAL A 178 -1.42 3.42 6.82
CA VAL A 178 -2.65 4.24 6.85
C VAL A 178 -3.16 4.36 8.30
N LEU A 179 -3.39 3.23 8.96
CA LEU A 179 -3.93 3.20 10.33
C LEU A 179 -2.97 3.85 11.34
N ALA A 180 -1.67 3.60 11.23
CA ALA A 180 -0.65 4.23 12.07
C ALA A 180 -0.61 5.76 11.88
N THR A 181 -0.75 6.22 10.64
CA THR A 181 -0.81 7.66 10.31
C THR A 181 -2.03 8.32 10.96
N LEU A 182 -3.22 7.75 10.80
CA LEU A 182 -4.46 8.28 11.41
C LEU A 182 -4.35 8.30 12.93
N ARG A 183 -3.86 7.23 13.55
CA ARG A 183 -3.65 7.18 15.00
C ARG A 183 -2.65 8.23 15.46
N GLY A 184 -1.53 8.39 14.75
CA GLY A 184 -0.54 9.42 15.05
C GLY A 184 -1.06 10.84 14.94
N LEU A 185 -1.88 11.14 13.92
CA LEU A 185 -2.55 12.43 13.75
C LEU A 185 -3.61 12.68 14.84
N GLN A 186 -4.38 11.65 15.20
CA GLN A 186 -5.37 11.71 16.28
C GLN A 186 -4.72 12.02 17.62
N GLN A 187 -3.65 11.34 18.00
CA GLN A 187 -2.90 11.57 19.25
C GLN A 187 -2.34 12.99 19.34
N ARG A 188 -1.88 13.54 18.22
CA ARG A 188 -1.39 14.92 18.13
C ARG A 188 -2.50 15.95 18.11
N ARG A 189 -3.77 15.55 18.09
CA ARG A 189 -4.92 16.43 17.86
C ARG A 189 -4.73 17.32 16.63
N ALA A 190 -4.13 16.76 15.58
CA ALA A 190 -3.81 17.51 14.37
C ALA A 190 -5.08 18.07 13.71
N ASN A 191 -4.99 19.31 13.26
CA ASN A 191 -6.08 19.98 12.53
C ASN A 191 -6.01 19.60 11.04
N VAL A 192 -6.60 18.47 10.68
CA VAL A 192 -6.51 17.84 9.36
C VAL A 192 -7.86 17.28 8.89
N ASN A 193 -7.99 17.09 7.58
CA ASN A 193 -9.09 16.36 6.95
C ASN A 193 -8.49 15.17 6.18
N VAL A 194 -8.49 14.00 6.81
CA VAL A 194 -7.87 12.78 6.26
C VAL A 194 -8.87 11.63 6.26
N ILE A 195 -8.89 10.91 5.18
CA ILE A 195 -9.63 9.66 5.00
C ILE A 195 -8.62 8.55 4.77
N GLY A 196 -8.56 7.57 5.66
CA GLY A 196 -7.90 6.30 5.39
C GLY A 196 -8.87 5.41 4.64
N LEU A 197 -8.42 4.82 3.57
CA LEU A 197 -9.19 3.94 2.70
C LEU A 197 -8.48 2.60 2.60
N LEU A 198 -9.19 1.52 2.98
CA LEU A 198 -8.69 0.17 2.81
C LEU A 198 -9.58 -0.52 1.78
N SER A 199 -9.04 -0.71 0.58
CA SER A 199 -9.74 -1.24 -0.58
C SER A 199 -9.66 -2.76 -0.67
N ARG A 200 -10.54 -3.36 -1.49
CA ARG A 200 -10.63 -4.80 -1.73
C ARG A 200 -10.25 -5.16 -3.16
N ALA A 201 -9.79 -6.39 -3.34
CA ALA A 201 -9.58 -7.02 -4.63
C ALA A 201 -8.74 -6.17 -5.62
N GLU A 202 -7.64 -5.60 -5.12
CA GLU A 202 -6.66 -4.86 -5.92
C GLU A 202 -5.95 -5.78 -6.89
N GLU A 203 -5.49 -6.94 -6.43
CA GLU A 203 -4.65 -7.92 -7.11
C GLU A 203 -5.31 -8.57 -8.35
N VAL A 204 -6.60 -8.34 -8.52
CA VAL A 204 -7.41 -8.81 -9.66
C VAL A 204 -7.97 -7.66 -10.50
N GLY A 205 -7.34 -6.47 -10.42
CA GLY A 205 -7.63 -5.31 -11.27
C GLY A 205 -8.33 -4.16 -10.54
N PHE A 206 -7.85 -3.80 -9.34
CA PHE A 206 -8.27 -2.59 -8.59
C PHE A 206 -9.78 -2.49 -8.33
N GLN A 207 -10.47 -3.62 -8.16
CA GLN A 207 -11.94 -3.63 -8.19
C GLN A 207 -12.56 -2.76 -7.11
N GLY A 208 -11.98 -2.76 -5.88
CA GLY A 208 -12.40 -1.86 -4.83
C GLY A 208 -12.21 -0.38 -5.20
N ALA A 209 -11.05 -0.01 -5.74
CA ALA A 209 -10.78 1.35 -6.17
C ALA A 209 -11.70 1.80 -7.32
N LEU A 210 -11.99 0.91 -8.28
CA LEU A 210 -12.92 1.19 -9.37
C LEU A 210 -14.33 1.46 -8.86
N THR A 211 -14.85 0.64 -7.93
CA THR A 211 -16.19 0.86 -7.37
C THR A 211 -16.25 2.17 -6.58
N ILE A 212 -15.25 2.46 -5.75
CA ILE A 212 -15.14 3.71 -4.98
C ILE A 212 -15.14 4.93 -5.90
N ALA A 213 -14.36 4.86 -6.98
CA ALA A 213 -14.21 5.99 -7.91
C ALA A 213 -15.47 6.18 -8.78
N ALA A 214 -16.08 5.09 -9.25
CA ALA A 214 -17.29 5.12 -10.06
C ALA A 214 -18.52 5.61 -9.27
N GLU A 215 -18.68 5.16 -8.03
CA GLU A 215 -19.78 5.59 -7.14
C GLU A 215 -19.59 7.00 -6.57
N GLY A 216 -18.44 7.64 -6.82
CA GLY A 216 -18.13 8.96 -6.25
C GLY A 216 -18.07 8.98 -4.73
N SER A 217 -17.65 7.88 -4.10
CA SER A 217 -17.61 7.73 -2.64
C SER A 217 -16.60 8.64 -1.94
N LEU A 218 -15.68 9.24 -2.70
CA LEU A 218 -14.69 10.21 -2.23
C LEU A 218 -15.06 11.63 -2.67
N PRO A 219 -14.72 12.66 -1.86
CA PRO A 219 -14.83 14.05 -2.29
C PRO A 219 -14.01 14.28 -3.58
N LYS A 220 -14.63 14.90 -4.60
CA LYS A 220 -14.01 15.05 -5.92
C LYS A 220 -12.72 15.87 -5.91
N GLU A 221 -12.65 16.84 -5.01
CA GLU A 221 -11.48 17.69 -4.79
C GLU A 221 -10.35 16.99 -4.00
N ALA A 222 -10.53 15.78 -3.50
CA ALA A 222 -9.53 15.09 -2.70
C ALA A 222 -8.20 14.93 -3.44
N LEU A 223 -7.10 14.96 -2.68
CA LEU A 223 -5.84 14.37 -3.10
C LEU A 223 -5.83 12.91 -2.65
N VAL A 224 -5.78 11.98 -3.58
CA VAL A 224 -5.68 10.55 -3.29
C VAL A 224 -4.22 10.10 -3.40
N ILE A 225 -3.70 9.51 -2.34
CA ILE A 225 -2.36 8.90 -2.33
C ILE A 225 -2.53 7.39 -2.15
N SER A 226 -2.25 6.62 -3.21
CA SER A 226 -2.18 5.17 -3.13
C SER A 226 -0.86 4.77 -2.49
N LEU A 227 -0.93 3.92 -1.48
CA LEU A 227 0.23 3.29 -0.85
C LEU A 227 0.43 1.92 -1.47
N GLU A 228 1.67 1.48 -1.49
CA GLU A 228 2.04 0.22 -2.11
C GLU A 228 3.31 -0.36 -1.48
N THR A 229 3.51 -1.64 -1.69
CA THR A 229 4.84 -2.24 -1.64
C THR A 229 5.23 -2.69 -3.05
N SER A 230 6.44 -2.37 -3.49
CA SER A 230 6.78 -2.54 -4.91
C SER A 230 8.15 -3.19 -5.09
N LYS A 231 8.26 -4.06 -6.08
CA LYS A 231 9.52 -4.70 -6.44
C LYS A 231 10.62 -3.66 -6.67
N GLU A 232 11.85 -3.94 -6.20
CA GLU A 232 13.02 -3.13 -6.52
C GLU A 232 13.24 -3.06 -8.03
N LEU A 233 13.52 -1.86 -8.51
CA LEU A 233 13.86 -1.57 -9.90
C LEU A 233 15.24 -0.88 -9.95
N PRO A 234 15.91 -0.81 -11.10
CA PRO A 234 17.16 -0.05 -11.23
C PRO A 234 17.00 1.38 -10.70
N GLY A 235 17.89 1.78 -9.80
CA GLY A 235 17.85 3.09 -9.15
C GLY A 235 17.01 3.17 -7.86
N VAL A 236 16.31 2.09 -7.49
CA VAL A 236 15.52 1.99 -6.26
C VAL A 236 16.03 0.83 -5.41
N ARG A 237 16.19 1.05 -4.11
CA ARG A 237 16.69 0.02 -3.19
C ARG A 237 15.93 -0.01 -1.86
N MET A 238 15.82 -1.17 -1.28
CA MET A 238 15.36 -1.36 0.10
C MET A 238 16.32 -0.70 1.08
N GLY A 239 15.78 -0.03 2.10
CA GLY A 239 16.59 0.75 3.05
C GLY A 239 16.98 2.13 2.52
N GLY A 240 16.62 2.47 1.30
CA GLY A 240 16.83 3.79 0.71
C GLY A 240 15.77 4.84 1.08
N GLY A 241 14.80 4.46 1.89
CA GLY A 241 13.67 5.28 2.28
C GLY A 241 12.43 5.07 1.41
N VAL A 242 11.36 5.80 1.76
CA VAL A 242 10.11 5.77 1.03
C VAL A 242 10.28 6.23 -0.43
N ILE A 243 9.57 5.60 -1.35
CA ILE A 243 9.65 5.88 -2.77
C ILE A 243 8.46 6.76 -3.17
N LEU A 244 8.75 7.98 -3.66
CA LEU A 244 7.78 8.84 -4.32
C LEU A 244 7.61 8.31 -5.75
N ARG A 245 6.48 7.68 -6.04
CA ARG A 245 6.19 7.16 -7.39
C ARG A 245 5.75 8.33 -8.28
N VAL A 246 6.47 8.58 -9.36
CA VAL A 246 6.07 9.60 -10.37
C VAL A 246 5.12 9.04 -11.40
N GLY A 247 4.91 7.74 -11.40
CA GLY A 247 4.02 7.00 -12.27
C GLY A 247 4.18 5.50 -12.06
N ASP A 248 3.40 4.74 -12.78
CA ASP A 248 3.44 3.28 -12.85
C ASP A 248 3.56 2.79 -14.30
N LYS A 249 3.23 1.54 -14.57
CA LYS A 249 3.30 0.97 -15.94
C LYS A 249 2.32 1.64 -16.90
N ALA A 250 1.18 2.12 -16.43
CA ALA A 250 0.09 2.62 -17.26
C ALA A 250 0.00 4.15 -17.25
N SER A 251 0.38 4.83 -16.16
CA SER A 251 0.11 6.24 -15.95
C SER A 251 1.31 7.01 -15.41
N ILE A 252 1.40 8.28 -15.77
CA ILE A 252 2.22 9.28 -15.07
C ILE A 252 1.29 10.06 -14.15
N PHE A 253 1.64 10.13 -12.87
CA PHE A 253 0.77 10.75 -11.87
C PHE A 253 0.85 12.28 -11.93
N ASP A 254 -0.13 12.92 -11.26
CA ASP A 254 -0.24 14.38 -11.26
C ASP A 254 1.07 15.05 -10.82
N SER A 255 1.59 15.93 -11.67
CA SER A 255 2.89 16.57 -11.46
C SER A 255 2.89 17.56 -10.29
N ALA A 256 1.75 18.21 -10.01
CA ALA A 256 1.62 19.11 -8.88
C ALA A 256 1.65 18.37 -7.57
N SER A 257 0.95 17.24 -7.50
CA SER A 257 0.95 16.33 -6.34
C SER A 257 2.33 15.72 -6.10
N SER A 258 2.99 15.25 -7.18
CA SER A 258 4.36 14.71 -7.10
C SER A 258 5.35 15.74 -6.54
N ARG A 259 5.27 16.99 -7.01
CA ARG A 259 6.10 18.09 -6.51
C ARG A 259 5.79 18.43 -5.05
N PHE A 260 4.51 18.47 -4.67
CA PHE A 260 4.11 18.71 -3.30
C PHE A 260 4.69 17.64 -2.34
N LEU A 261 4.59 16.37 -2.72
CA LEU A 261 5.17 15.27 -1.94
C LEU A 261 6.69 15.40 -1.81
N GLU A 262 7.38 15.75 -2.90
CA GLU A 262 8.84 15.94 -2.92
C GLU A 262 9.29 17.12 -2.02
N GLU A 263 8.56 18.25 -2.05
CA GLU A 263 8.84 19.40 -1.19
C GLU A 263 8.66 19.03 0.31
N VAL A 264 7.56 18.34 0.67
CA VAL A 264 7.32 17.87 2.04
C VAL A 264 8.37 16.86 2.48
N ALA A 265 8.75 15.92 1.62
CA ALA A 265 9.80 14.94 1.90
C ALA A 265 11.17 15.62 2.11
N THR A 266 11.51 16.61 1.28
CA THR A 266 12.75 17.40 1.39
C THR A 266 12.78 18.20 2.71
N GLU A 267 11.67 18.81 3.10
CA GLU A 267 11.56 19.47 4.39
C GLU A 267 11.74 18.47 5.56
N LEU A 268 11.23 17.26 5.40
CA LEU A 268 11.34 16.22 6.42
C LEU A 268 12.78 15.71 6.55
N VAL A 269 13.53 15.55 5.43
CA VAL A 269 14.98 15.24 5.46
C VAL A 269 15.74 16.28 6.28
N ALA A 270 15.46 17.56 6.08
CA ALA A 270 16.13 18.64 6.78
C ALA A 270 15.86 18.66 8.30
N ARG A 271 14.69 18.15 8.72
CA ARG A 271 14.24 18.20 10.12
C ARG A 271 14.44 16.89 10.90
N SER A 272 14.57 15.76 10.22
CA SER A 272 14.54 14.43 10.83
C SER A 272 15.73 13.59 10.43
N LYS A 273 16.73 13.47 11.31
CA LYS A 273 17.89 12.59 11.09
C LYS A 273 17.41 11.15 10.81
N GLY A 274 17.91 10.56 9.71
CA GLY A 274 17.62 9.19 9.30
C GLY A 274 16.31 9.02 8.50
N PHE A 275 15.52 10.07 8.21
CA PHE A 275 14.52 10.03 7.15
C PHE A 275 15.23 10.14 5.80
N ALA A 276 14.84 9.28 4.88
CA ALA A 276 15.30 9.30 3.49
C ALA A 276 14.13 9.01 2.56
N PHE A 277 14.24 9.43 1.33
CA PHE A 277 13.27 9.10 0.28
C PHE A 277 13.98 8.91 -1.06
N GLN A 278 13.32 8.22 -1.95
CA GLN A 278 13.69 8.01 -3.34
C GLN A 278 12.58 8.54 -4.23
N ARG A 279 12.89 8.79 -5.49
CA ARG A 279 11.90 9.22 -6.49
C ARG A 279 12.10 8.40 -7.75
N ALA A 280 11.05 7.71 -8.20
CA ALA A 280 11.17 6.81 -9.34
C ALA A 280 9.86 6.62 -10.10
N LEU A 281 9.99 6.30 -11.39
CA LEU A 281 8.92 5.69 -12.18
C LEU A 281 8.91 4.19 -11.87
N MET A 282 7.83 3.71 -11.25
CA MET A 282 7.69 2.31 -10.84
C MET A 282 6.97 1.49 -11.92
N GLY A 283 7.58 1.37 -13.10
CA GLY A 283 7.00 0.74 -14.30
C GLY A 283 6.83 -0.79 -14.26
N GLY A 284 7.04 -1.44 -13.12
CA GLY A 284 6.91 -2.90 -12.98
C GLY A 284 5.46 -3.41 -12.89
N GLY A 285 4.52 -2.56 -12.52
CA GLY A 285 3.10 -2.86 -12.38
C GLY A 285 2.27 -1.59 -12.37
N THR A 286 0.95 -1.75 -12.31
CA THR A 286 -0.02 -0.64 -12.18
C THR A 286 -0.59 -0.68 -10.76
N CYS A 287 -0.97 0.45 -10.19
CA CYS A 287 -1.56 0.55 -8.86
C CYS A 287 -2.90 1.31 -8.88
N GLU A 288 -3.59 1.34 -7.75
CA GLU A 288 -4.90 2.00 -7.62
C GLU A 288 -4.88 3.49 -7.96
N ALA A 289 -3.72 4.19 -7.85
CA ALA A 289 -3.61 5.59 -8.21
C ALA A 289 -3.98 5.85 -9.67
N THR A 290 -3.67 4.91 -10.57
CA THR A 290 -4.11 4.96 -11.98
C THR A 290 -5.63 4.90 -12.08
N ALA A 291 -6.30 4.00 -11.37
CA ALA A 291 -7.76 3.92 -11.37
C ALA A 291 -8.39 5.25 -10.91
N TYR A 292 -7.94 5.81 -9.78
CA TYR A 292 -8.44 7.11 -9.31
C TYR A 292 -8.19 8.24 -10.32
N GLN A 293 -7.03 8.25 -10.97
CA GLN A 293 -6.68 9.27 -11.97
C GLN A 293 -7.61 9.21 -13.20
N GLU A 294 -7.90 8.02 -13.71
CA GLU A 294 -8.81 7.80 -14.84
C GLU A 294 -10.25 8.29 -14.53
N PHE A 295 -10.67 8.21 -13.28
CA PHE A 295 -11.94 8.80 -12.83
C PHE A 295 -11.83 10.30 -12.47
N GLY A 296 -10.70 10.93 -12.79
CA GLY A 296 -10.48 12.40 -12.67
C GLY A 296 -10.23 12.87 -11.23
N TYR A 297 -9.77 12.02 -10.34
CA TYR A 297 -9.22 12.45 -9.05
C TYR A 297 -7.77 12.92 -9.22
N THR A 298 -7.37 13.92 -8.44
CA THR A 298 -5.95 14.25 -8.29
C THR A 298 -5.29 13.12 -7.52
N SER A 299 -4.39 12.37 -8.15
CA SER A 299 -3.77 11.21 -7.53
C SER A 299 -2.25 11.21 -7.59
N ALA A 300 -1.66 10.58 -6.60
CA ALA A 300 -0.23 10.29 -6.48
C ALA A 300 -0.04 8.92 -5.83
N ALA A 301 1.18 8.41 -5.80
CA ALA A 301 1.46 7.17 -5.09
C ALA A 301 2.80 7.21 -4.35
N LEU A 302 2.85 6.47 -3.24
CA LEU A 302 4.05 6.20 -2.46
C LEU A 302 4.23 4.68 -2.36
N CYS A 303 5.46 4.20 -2.30
CA CYS A 303 5.70 2.81 -1.97
C CYS A 303 6.96 2.61 -1.12
N VAL A 304 7.11 1.41 -0.57
CA VAL A 304 8.38 0.91 -0.04
C VAL A 304 8.87 -0.26 -0.89
N ALA A 305 10.19 -0.46 -0.93
CA ALA A 305 10.77 -1.56 -1.68
C ALA A 305 10.39 -2.91 -1.04
N LEU A 306 10.01 -3.88 -1.86
CA LEU A 306 9.54 -5.21 -1.50
C LEU A 306 10.47 -6.29 -2.04
N GLY A 307 10.92 -7.18 -1.17
CA GLY A 307 11.62 -8.40 -1.55
C GLY A 307 10.66 -9.57 -1.71
N ASN A 308 10.97 -10.49 -2.62
CA ASN A 308 10.15 -11.65 -2.98
C ASN A 308 8.72 -11.27 -3.41
N TYR A 309 8.59 -10.21 -4.19
CA TYR A 309 7.32 -9.66 -4.69
C TYR A 309 6.32 -10.75 -5.10
N HIS A 310 5.09 -10.69 -4.57
CA HIS A 310 4.05 -11.72 -4.71
C HIS A 310 4.53 -13.12 -4.32
N ASN A 311 5.30 -13.23 -3.25
CA ASN A 311 5.93 -14.46 -2.75
C ASN A 311 6.87 -15.14 -3.77
N SER A 312 7.31 -14.41 -4.78
CA SER A 312 8.19 -14.91 -5.85
C SER A 312 9.66 -14.93 -5.38
N GLY A 313 10.02 -15.94 -4.58
CA GLY A 313 11.36 -16.12 -4.06
C GLY A 313 12.36 -16.68 -5.06
N PRO A 314 13.64 -16.81 -4.66
CA PRO A 314 14.70 -17.34 -5.51
C PRO A 314 14.43 -18.77 -6.03
N ARG A 315 14.99 -19.10 -7.21
CA ARG A 315 14.90 -20.44 -7.83
C ARG A 315 13.45 -20.88 -8.09
N ALA A 316 12.54 -19.92 -8.36
CA ALA A 316 11.12 -20.17 -8.55
C ALA A 316 10.49 -20.98 -7.37
N ARG A 317 10.80 -20.59 -6.14
CA ARG A 317 10.18 -21.11 -4.92
C ARG A 317 9.32 -20.03 -4.30
N ILE A 318 8.15 -20.42 -3.83
CA ILE A 318 7.31 -19.56 -3.01
C ILE A 318 8.03 -19.27 -1.69
N ALA A 319 8.14 -17.99 -1.32
CA ALA A 319 8.85 -17.51 -0.15
C ALA A 319 8.17 -16.27 0.45
N ALA A 320 8.34 -16.07 1.75
CA ALA A 320 7.82 -14.88 2.42
C ALA A 320 8.38 -13.60 1.79
N GLU A 321 7.53 -12.61 1.64
CA GLU A 321 7.90 -11.25 1.29
C GLU A 321 8.65 -10.57 2.42
N PHE A 322 9.32 -9.46 2.14
CA PHE A 322 9.94 -8.66 3.20
C PHE A 322 10.12 -7.20 2.81
N VAL A 323 10.02 -6.33 3.82
CA VAL A 323 10.21 -4.88 3.70
C VAL A 323 11.16 -4.35 4.79
N SER A 324 11.75 -3.17 4.56
CA SER A 324 12.55 -2.46 5.57
C SER A 324 11.64 -1.76 6.59
N VAL A 325 11.83 -2.02 7.88
CA VAL A 325 11.11 -1.32 8.96
C VAL A 325 11.39 0.18 8.92
N GLN A 326 12.61 0.58 8.54
CA GLN A 326 12.98 1.98 8.42
C GLN A 326 12.19 2.67 7.31
N ASP A 327 12.02 2.04 6.15
CA ASP A 327 11.28 2.59 5.02
C ASP A 327 9.79 2.71 5.35
N VAL A 328 9.19 1.67 5.97
CA VAL A 328 7.79 1.68 6.42
C VAL A 328 7.56 2.77 7.48
N SER A 329 8.44 2.90 8.45
CA SER A 329 8.35 3.97 9.46
C SER A 329 8.49 5.35 8.82
N GLY A 330 9.39 5.48 7.84
CA GLY A 330 9.56 6.70 7.05
C GLY A 330 8.33 7.05 6.24
N MET A 331 7.62 6.06 5.70
CA MET A 331 6.33 6.27 5.01
C MET A 331 5.31 6.89 5.96
N VAL A 332 5.14 6.35 7.17
CA VAL A 332 4.22 6.95 8.18
C VAL A 332 4.63 8.37 8.55
N ASP A 333 5.94 8.61 8.77
CA ASP A 333 6.44 9.95 9.09
C ASP A 333 6.13 10.95 7.95
N LEU A 334 6.30 10.53 6.69
CA LEU A 334 5.98 11.35 5.52
C LEU A 334 4.47 11.60 5.40
N LEU A 335 3.64 10.59 5.58
CA LEU A 335 2.18 10.72 5.48
C LEU A 335 1.63 11.69 6.56
N VAL A 336 2.16 11.63 7.78
CA VAL A 336 1.83 12.60 8.83
C VAL A 336 2.24 14.01 8.42
N ALA A 337 3.44 14.18 7.86
CA ALA A 337 3.92 15.49 7.41
C ALA A 337 3.09 16.03 6.24
N VAL A 338 2.73 15.18 5.28
CA VAL A 338 1.86 15.51 4.14
C VAL A 338 0.48 15.96 4.62
N ALA A 339 -0.16 15.21 5.53
CA ALA A 339 -1.46 15.59 6.09
C ALA A 339 -1.44 16.97 6.75
N GLN A 340 -0.38 17.27 7.50
CA GLN A 340 -0.19 18.59 8.14
C GLN A 340 0.16 19.69 7.13
N ALA A 341 0.74 19.36 5.99
CA ALA A 341 1.11 20.29 4.93
C ALA A 341 -0.02 20.58 3.94
N MET A 342 -1.14 19.84 3.97
CA MET A 342 -2.27 20.03 3.04
C MET A 342 -2.77 21.46 2.88
N PRO A 343 -2.81 22.33 3.91
CA PRO A 343 -3.18 23.74 3.73
C PRO A 343 -2.28 24.51 2.74
N ARG A 344 -1.06 24.02 2.48
CA ARG A 344 -0.09 24.63 1.56
C ARG A 344 -0.15 24.02 0.16
N PHE A 345 -0.95 23.00 -0.09
CA PHE A 345 -0.98 22.26 -1.35
C PHE A 345 -1.12 23.20 -2.57
N GLY A 346 -2.15 24.04 -2.62
CA GLY A 346 -2.35 24.98 -3.72
C GLY A 346 -1.25 26.06 -3.83
N ALA A 347 -0.70 26.50 -2.70
CA ALA A 347 0.38 27.49 -2.70
C ALA A 347 1.70 26.93 -3.22
N LEU A 348 2.00 25.66 -2.96
CA LEU A 348 3.21 24.99 -3.44
C LEU A 348 3.07 24.57 -4.91
N THR A 349 1.89 24.15 -5.32
CA THR A 349 1.65 23.67 -6.70
C THR A 349 1.46 24.81 -7.72
N GLY A 350 1.00 25.99 -7.29
CA GLY A 350 0.71 27.13 -8.15
C GLY A 350 1.86 28.11 -8.39
N LYS A 351 2.97 27.99 -7.66
CA LYS A 351 4.10 28.93 -7.76
C LYS A 351 5.27 28.37 -8.55
N LEU A 352 5.89 29.24 -9.36
CA LEU A 352 7.17 28.90 -9.99
C LEU A 352 8.22 28.58 -8.92
N PRO A 353 8.90 27.41 -8.99
CA PRO A 353 9.94 27.05 -8.03
C PRO A 353 11.00 28.16 -7.86
N ARG A 354 11.46 28.39 -6.64
CA ARG A 354 12.45 29.46 -6.34
C ARG A 354 13.67 29.43 -7.27
N ARG A 355 14.16 28.22 -7.59
CA ARG A 355 15.26 28.03 -8.55
C ARG A 355 14.95 28.65 -9.91
N LEU A 356 13.74 28.40 -10.46
CA LEU A 356 13.32 28.95 -11.75
C LEU A 356 13.06 30.44 -11.68
N GLN A 357 12.62 30.97 -10.54
CA GLN A 357 12.49 32.41 -10.32
C GLN A 357 13.85 33.12 -10.44
N GLY A 358 14.90 32.54 -9.82
CA GLY A 358 16.29 33.06 -9.96
C GLY A 358 16.77 33.00 -11.39
N LEU A 359 16.63 31.88 -12.07
CA LEU A 359 17.02 31.73 -13.49
C LEU A 359 16.23 32.66 -14.40
N LEU A 360 14.95 32.89 -14.15
CA LEU A 360 14.14 33.83 -14.93
C LEU A 360 14.66 35.25 -14.81
N LYS A 361 15.07 35.68 -13.61
CA LYS A 361 15.68 37.01 -13.40
C LYS A 361 16.96 37.15 -14.21
N GLU A 362 17.85 36.21 -14.15
CA GLU A 362 19.10 36.18 -14.92
C GLU A 362 18.85 36.12 -16.42
N ALA A 363 17.93 35.29 -16.88
CA ALA A 363 17.57 35.13 -18.27
C ALA A 363 17.05 36.46 -18.88
N ARG A 364 16.15 37.14 -18.16
CA ARG A 364 15.65 38.47 -18.62
C ARG A 364 16.78 39.47 -18.83
N GLN A 365 17.75 39.51 -17.93
CA GLN A 365 18.90 40.43 -18.07
C GLN A 365 19.79 40.04 -19.25
N ARG A 366 20.20 38.78 -19.34
CA ARG A 366 21.14 38.31 -20.38
C ARG A 366 20.54 38.36 -21.78
N LEU A 367 19.29 37.89 -21.93
CA LEU A 367 18.62 37.87 -23.22
C LEU A 367 18.35 39.31 -23.74
N ALA A 368 18.03 40.24 -22.85
CA ALA A 368 17.83 41.66 -23.25
C ALA A 368 19.16 42.32 -23.72
N LEU A 369 20.29 41.95 -23.13
CA LEU A 369 21.59 42.45 -23.51
C LEU A 369 22.05 41.92 -24.88
N THR A 370 21.74 40.67 -25.21
CA THR A 370 22.18 40.03 -26.48
C THR A 370 21.27 40.35 -27.68
N LEU A 371 20.06 40.86 -27.46
CA LEU A 371 19.19 41.34 -28.54
C LEU A 371 19.66 42.71 -29.17
N ARG A 372 20.60 43.38 -28.53
CA ARG A 372 21.14 44.69 -28.97
C ARG A 372 22.47 44.58 -29.71
N ALA A 373 22.95 43.36 -29.90
CA ALA A 373 24.11 43.04 -30.74
C ALA A 373 23.66 42.46 -32.08
#